data_b6903518b1a6f45404d3fadea5a03ed6
#
_entry.id   b6903518b1a6f45404d3fadea5a03ed6
#
_cell.length_a   1.000
_cell.length_b   1.000
_cell.length_c   1.000
_cell.angle_alpha   90.00
_cell.angle_beta   90.00
_cell.angle_gamma   90.00
#
_symmetry.space_group_name_H-M   'P 1'
#
loop_
_entity.id
_entity.type
_entity.pdbx_description
1 polymer ?
#
loop_
_entity_poly.entity_id
_entity_poly.type
_entity_poly.pdbx_seq_one_letter_code
_entity_poly.pdbx_strand_id
1 'polypeptide(L)'
;MANQGRKSFSIKPKGSSGCVVVFHEVWGLVEHTEDVCKRLSKLGFASSAPNLYRGHERLLTPGNIQRAMEGVWDLSLEERRDKTKVTQALDRKRASREAREAVSLLYNPAFRDGLLAGALAAVDDVQAEFEGVTTLGFCMGGGLSLKCATKNQKLKSAISFYGEPPPTEDVARISAPILDIHANQDEIINKKVPSWVEAMLDGGKDLTLKTYPRTKHGFFNDTRKEVYDRTAATEAWDITGWFLERTLGRH
;
A
#
# COMPACT_ATOMS: atom_id res chain seq x y z
N MET A 1 -15.00 -17.09 -1.32
CA MET A 1 -15.44 -16.51 -0.04
C MET A 1 -14.23 -15.84 0.59
N ALA A 2 -14.28 -14.51 0.76
CA ALA A 2 -13.17 -13.77 1.33
C ALA A 2 -12.88 -14.25 2.75
N ASN A 3 -11.60 -14.30 3.11
CA ASN A 3 -11.03 -14.73 4.39
C ASN A 3 -11.44 -13.80 5.56
N GLN A 4 -12.73 -13.71 5.85
CA GLN A 4 -13.28 -12.90 6.95
C GLN A 4 -12.79 -13.47 8.29
N GLY A 5 -12.03 -12.67 9.04
CA GLY A 5 -11.57 -12.98 10.39
C GLY A 5 -10.12 -13.46 10.53
N ARG A 6 -9.35 -13.62 9.45
CA ARG A 6 -7.92 -13.94 9.55
C ARG A 6 -7.12 -12.71 10.03
N LYS A 7 -6.23 -12.87 11.02
CA LYS A 7 -5.37 -11.78 11.51
C LYS A 7 -4.33 -11.34 10.50
N SER A 8 -3.74 -12.29 9.80
CA SER A 8 -2.69 -12.08 8.80
C SER A 8 -2.60 -13.29 7.86
N PHE A 9 -1.90 -13.11 6.75
CA PHE A 9 -1.44 -14.18 5.89
C PHE A 9 0.09 -14.15 5.87
N SER A 10 0.76 -15.27 6.14
CA SER A 10 2.22 -15.33 6.21
C SER A 10 2.77 -16.58 5.54
N ILE A 11 3.93 -16.43 4.89
CA ILE A 11 4.71 -17.52 4.31
C ILE A 11 6.15 -17.35 4.77
N LYS A 12 6.77 -18.44 5.24
CA LYS A 12 8.16 -18.45 5.71
C LYS A 12 8.90 -19.62 5.04
N PRO A 13 9.57 -19.36 3.89
CA PRO A 13 10.46 -20.35 3.31
C PRO A 13 11.58 -20.74 4.27
N LYS A 14 12.04 -22.00 4.20
CA LYS A 14 13.16 -22.47 5.02
C LYS A 14 14.43 -21.68 4.66
N GLY A 15 15.10 -21.16 5.68
CA GLY A 15 16.34 -20.41 5.53
C GLY A 15 16.14 -18.90 5.21
N SER A 16 14.92 -18.37 5.22
CA SER A 16 14.71 -16.93 5.03
C SER A 16 15.34 -16.15 6.19
N SER A 17 16.24 -15.21 5.87
CA SER A 17 16.86 -14.30 6.85
C SER A 17 16.18 -12.96 6.92
N GLY A 18 15.37 -12.61 5.91
CA GLY A 18 14.60 -11.36 5.84
C GLY A 18 13.13 -11.60 5.60
N CYS A 19 12.32 -10.64 6.03
CA CYS A 19 10.87 -10.68 5.86
C CYS A 19 10.34 -9.39 5.23
N VAL A 20 9.37 -9.55 4.32
CA VAL A 20 8.63 -8.45 3.70
C VAL A 20 7.24 -8.36 4.33
N VAL A 21 6.95 -7.24 5.00
CA VAL A 21 5.59 -6.94 5.49
C VAL A 21 4.80 -6.31 4.35
N VAL A 22 3.75 -7.01 3.90
CA VAL A 22 2.96 -6.63 2.72
C VAL A 22 1.66 -5.95 3.14
N PHE A 23 1.50 -4.68 2.82
CA PHE A 23 0.29 -3.92 3.11
C PHE A 23 -0.67 -3.94 1.92
N HIS A 24 -1.88 -4.38 2.19
CA HIS A 24 -2.93 -4.52 1.19
C HIS A 24 -3.46 -3.17 0.66
N GLU A 25 -4.05 -3.21 -0.52
CA GLU A 25 -4.83 -2.09 -1.07
C GLU A 25 -6.08 -1.79 -0.22
N VAL A 26 -6.83 -0.78 -0.62
CA VAL A 26 -8.12 -0.45 0.01
C VAL A 26 -9.10 -1.62 0.06
N TRP A 27 -8.92 -2.64 -0.77
CA TRP A 27 -9.78 -3.84 -0.85
C TRP A 27 -9.67 -4.78 0.35
N GLY A 28 -8.70 -4.56 1.24
CA GLY A 28 -8.41 -5.44 2.36
C GLY A 28 -7.47 -6.60 2.03
N LEU A 29 -7.31 -7.52 2.96
CA LEU A 29 -6.50 -8.73 2.77
C LEU A 29 -7.24 -9.71 1.86
N VAL A 30 -7.03 -9.57 0.54
CA VAL A 30 -7.65 -10.37 -0.52
C VAL A 30 -6.63 -11.23 -1.26
N GLU A 31 -7.09 -12.06 -2.20
CA GLU A 31 -6.26 -13.00 -2.96
C GLU A 31 -5.04 -12.35 -3.61
N HIS A 32 -5.16 -11.13 -4.16
CA HIS A 32 -4.03 -10.40 -4.72
C HIS A 32 -2.87 -10.24 -3.71
N THR A 33 -3.17 -9.82 -2.48
CA THR A 33 -2.14 -9.66 -1.43
C THR A 33 -1.51 -11.00 -1.05
N GLU A 34 -2.32 -12.06 -0.96
CA GLU A 34 -1.82 -13.42 -0.71
C GLU A 34 -0.92 -13.93 -1.85
N ASP A 35 -1.26 -13.61 -3.12
CA ASP A 35 -0.44 -13.96 -4.27
C ASP A 35 0.91 -13.24 -4.25
N VAL A 36 0.95 -11.96 -3.88
CA VAL A 36 2.21 -11.23 -3.67
C VAL A 36 3.08 -11.94 -2.64
N CYS A 37 2.53 -12.39 -1.51
CA CYS A 37 3.27 -13.17 -0.53
C CYS A 37 3.82 -14.49 -1.11
N LYS A 38 3.05 -15.19 -1.95
CA LYS A 38 3.49 -16.39 -2.64
C LYS A 38 4.62 -16.11 -3.65
N ARG A 39 4.56 -14.97 -4.35
CA ARG A 39 5.63 -14.53 -5.26
C ARG A 39 6.91 -14.20 -4.50
N LEU A 40 6.83 -13.51 -3.36
CA LEU A 40 7.97 -13.23 -2.47
C LEU A 40 8.64 -14.51 -1.97
N SER A 41 7.83 -15.51 -1.60
CA SER A 41 8.31 -16.83 -1.19
C SER A 41 9.12 -17.53 -2.30
N LYS A 42 8.74 -17.38 -3.57
CA LYS A 42 9.51 -17.91 -4.73
C LYS A 42 10.85 -17.19 -4.94
N LEU A 43 10.97 -15.95 -4.46
CA LEU A 43 12.23 -15.19 -4.42
C LEU A 43 13.08 -15.50 -3.18
N GLY A 44 12.60 -16.38 -2.27
CA GLY A 44 13.32 -16.79 -1.07
C GLY A 44 13.03 -15.92 0.18
N PHE A 45 12.18 -14.91 0.09
CA PHE A 45 11.87 -14.04 1.21
C PHE A 45 10.68 -14.55 2.02
N ALA A 46 10.76 -14.45 3.35
CA ALA A 46 9.57 -14.56 4.20
C ALA A 46 8.66 -13.36 3.94
N SER A 47 7.37 -13.54 4.16
CA SER A 47 6.38 -12.46 4.02
C SER A 47 5.27 -12.57 5.05
N SER A 48 4.76 -11.42 5.48
CA SER A 48 3.62 -11.31 6.39
C SER A 48 2.71 -10.17 5.91
N ALA A 49 1.45 -10.49 5.64
CA ALA A 49 0.43 -9.53 5.24
C ALA A 49 -0.61 -9.38 6.35
N PRO A 50 -0.58 -8.32 7.16
CA PRO A 50 -1.55 -8.08 8.22
C PRO A 50 -2.92 -7.72 7.63
N ASN A 51 -4.00 -8.14 8.30
CA ASN A 51 -5.34 -7.63 8.04
C ASN A 51 -5.52 -6.30 8.79
N LEU A 52 -5.28 -5.18 8.09
CA LEU A 52 -5.40 -3.84 8.67
C LEU A 52 -6.85 -3.42 8.98
N TYR A 53 -7.84 -4.19 8.48
CA TYR A 53 -9.27 -3.94 8.73
C TYR A 53 -9.84 -4.77 9.87
N ARG A 54 -8.97 -5.32 10.72
CA ARG A 54 -9.40 -6.12 11.86
C ARG A 54 -10.38 -5.36 12.76
N GLY A 55 -11.50 -6.01 13.06
CA GLY A 55 -12.63 -5.42 13.80
C GLY A 55 -13.63 -4.67 12.91
N HIS A 56 -13.34 -4.48 11.62
CA HIS A 56 -14.22 -3.82 10.65
C HIS A 56 -14.57 -4.69 9.45
N GLU A 57 -14.25 -5.98 9.48
CA GLU A 57 -14.35 -6.90 8.34
C GLU A 57 -15.80 -7.05 7.82
N ARG A 58 -16.80 -6.84 8.69
CA ARG A 58 -18.22 -6.89 8.29
C ARG A 58 -18.61 -5.69 7.42
N LEU A 59 -18.04 -4.53 7.67
CA LEU A 59 -18.31 -3.30 6.94
C LEU A 59 -17.38 -3.19 5.74
N LEU A 60 -16.08 -3.39 5.94
CA LEU A 60 -15.04 -3.24 4.93
C LEU A 60 -14.84 -4.54 4.12
N THR A 61 -15.94 -5.06 3.56
CA THR A 61 -15.88 -6.15 2.58
C THR A 61 -15.47 -5.60 1.21
N PRO A 62 -14.82 -6.39 0.33
CA PRO A 62 -14.50 -5.94 -1.03
C PRO A 62 -15.72 -5.38 -1.77
N GLY A 63 -16.90 -5.99 -1.64
CA GLY A 63 -18.12 -5.51 -2.27
C GLY A 63 -18.64 -4.19 -1.72
N ASN A 64 -18.57 -3.95 -0.41
CA ASN A 64 -18.94 -2.66 0.18
C ASN A 64 -17.96 -1.57 -0.21
N ILE A 65 -16.64 -1.90 -0.22
CA ILE A 65 -15.59 -0.97 -0.62
C ILE A 65 -15.74 -0.62 -2.11
N GLN A 66 -16.03 -1.60 -2.99
CA GLN A 66 -16.27 -1.33 -4.40
C GLN A 66 -17.39 -0.29 -4.58
N ARG A 67 -18.56 -0.53 -3.98
CA ARG A 67 -19.69 0.41 -4.03
C ARG A 67 -19.37 1.77 -3.39
N ALA A 68 -18.59 1.76 -2.31
CA ALA A 68 -18.13 2.96 -1.65
C ALA A 68 -17.23 3.80 -2.57
N MET A 69 -16.24 3.15 -3.19
CA MET A 69 -15.29 3.81 -4.08
C MET A 69 -15.97 4.32 -5.36
N GLU A 70 -16.89 3.56 -5.97
CA GLU A 70 -17.71 4.01 -7.10
C GLU A 70 -18.49 5.29 -6.78
N GLY A 71 -18.92 5.44 -5.54
CA GLY A 71 -19.62 6.61 -5.05
C GLY A 71 -18.77 7.88 -5.00
N VAL A 72 -17.45 7.76 -4.79
CA VAL A 72 -16.53 8.90 -4.57
C VAL A 72 -15.40 8.96 -5.59
N TRP A 73 -15.41 8.10 -6.63
CA TRP A 73 -14.31 7.99 -7.58
C TRP A 73 -13.98 9.29 -8.30
N ASP A 74 -15.02 10.07 -8.60
CA ASP A 74 -14.91 11.35 -9.32
C ASP A 74 -14.37 12.50 -8.44
N LEU A 75 -14.21 12.28 -7.13
CA LEU A 75 -13.65 13.25 -6.20
C LEU A 75 -12.13 13.12 -6.07
N SER A 76 -11.42 14.24 -5.99
CA SER A 76 -10.00 14.27 -5.63
C SER A 76 -9.79 13.76 -4.19
N LEU A 77 -8.55 13.36 -3.82
CA LEU A 77 -8.24 12.93 -2.44
C LEU A 77 -8.57 14.00 -1.41
N GLU A 78 -8.41 15.27 -1.76
CA GLU A 78 -8.73 16.40 -0.89
C GLU A 78 -10.25 16.53 -0.70
N GLU A 79 -11.01 16.45 -1.80
CA GLU A 79 -12.47 16.50 -1.75
C GLU A 79 -13.10 15.31 -1.00
N ARG A 80 -12.45 14.15 -1.00
CA ARG A 80 -12.87 12.97 -0.22
C ARG A 80 -12.73 13.18 1.30
N ARG A 81 -12.05 14.23 1.75
CA ARG A 81 -11.98 14.67 3.16
C ARG A 81 -13.09 15.63 3.52
N ASP A 82 -13.75 16.22 2.53
CA ASP A 82 -14.90 17.11 2.72
C ASP A 82 -16.20 16.29 2.81
N LYS A 83 -16.77 16.23 4.02
CA LYS A 83 -18.00 15.47 4.29
C LYS A 83 -19.17 15.91 3.40
N THR A 84 -19.28 17.20 3.09
CA THR A 84 -20.37 17.72 2.26
C THR A 84 -20.26 17.24 0.83
N LYS A 85 -19.06 17.34 0.23
CA LYS A 85 -18.79 16.86 -1.12
C LYS A 85 -18.98 15.35 -1.25
N VAL A 86 -18.49 14.59 -0.26
CA VAL A 86 -18.68 13.14 -0.17
C VAL A 86 -20.16 12.78 -0.11
N THR A 87 -20.93 13.44 0.77
CA THR A 87 -22.38 13.19 0.89
C THR A 87 -23.09 13.46 -0.41
N GLN A 88 -22.83 14.61 -1.06
CA GLN A 88 -23.43 14.95 -2.37
C GLN A 88 -23.08 13.95 -3.47
N ALA A 89 -21.84 13.46 -3.51
CA ALA A 89 -21.42 12.45 -4.48
C ALA A 89 -22.16 11.12 -4.26
N LEU A 90 -22.23 10.66 -3.00
CA LEU A 90 -22.95 9.44 -2.62
C LEU A 90 -24.46 9.54 -2.89
N ASP A 91 -25.06 10.72 -2.71
CA ASP A 91 -26.48 10.97 -3.02
C ASP A 91 -26.75 10.89 -4.52
N ARG A 92 -25.91 11.53 -5.34
CA ARG A 92 -26.00 11.45 -6.81
C ARG A 92 -25.92 10.01 -7.32
N LYS A 93 -25.07 9.20 -6.72
CA LYS A 93 -24.87 7.78 -7.06
C LYS A 93 -25.86 6.85 -6.37
N ARG A 94 -26.79 7.36 -5.56
CA ARG A 94 -27.77 6.56 -4.78
C ARG A 94 -27.10 5.44 -3.97
N ALA A 95 -25.96 5.77 -3.34
CA ALA A 95 -25.15 4.80 -2.61
C ALA A 95 -25.93 4.15 -1.46
N SER A 96 -25.72 2.84 -1.24
CA SER A 96 -26.33 2.11 -0.14
C SER A 96 -25.84 2.61 1.23
N ARG A 97 -26.53 2.25 2.30
CA ARG A 97 -26.15 2.57 3.67
C ARG A 97 -24.73 2.06 3.98
N GLU A 98 -24.46 0.81 3.65
CA GLU A 98 -23.14 0.17 3.90
C GLU A 98 -22.02 0.86 3.11
N ALA A 99 -22.28 1.29 1.87
CA ALA A 99 -21.30 2.05 1.09
C ALA A 99 -21.00 3.41 1.73
N ARG A 100 -22.01 4.11 2.25
CA ARG A 100 -21.84 5.37 2.98
C ARG A 100 -21.05 5.21 4.27
N GLU A 101 -21.37 4.18 5.05
CA GLU A 101 -20.65 3.86 6.28
C GLU A 101 -19.20 3.48 5.99
N ALA A 102 -18.94 2.69 4.94
CA ALA A 102 -17.58 2.33 4.51
C ALA A 102 -16.77 3.55 4.06
N VAL A 103 -17.35 4.47 3.25
CA VAL A 103 -16.68 5.74 2.89
C VAL A 103 -16.38 6.55 4.13
N SER A 104 -17.37 6.75 5.01
CA SER A 104 -17.20 7.51 6.24
C SER A 104 -16.07 6.98 7.10
N LEU A 105 -15.93 5.65 7.20
CA LEU A 105 -14.86 5.02 7.96
C LEU A 105 -13.50 5.16 7.27
N LEU A 106 -13.39 4.84 5.96
CA LEU A 106 -12.13 4.87 5.21
C LEU A 106 -11.48 6.27 5.16
N TYR A 107 -12.30 7.32 5.21
CA TYR A 107 -11.82 8.72 5.23
C TYR A 107 -11.84 9.35 6.62
N ASN A 108 -12.18 8.59 7.67
CA ASN A 108 -12.09 9.06 9.06
C ASN A 108 -10.60 9.16 9.47
N PRO A 109 -10.14 10.34 9.94
CA PRO A 109 -8.75 10.53 10.36
C PRO A 109 -8.30 9.52 11.43
N ALA A 110 -9.09 9.32 12.48
CA ALA A 110 -8.75 8.38 13.55
C ALA A 110 -8.63 6.93 13.06
N PHE A 111 -9.47 6.52 12.10
CA PHE A 111 -9.35 5.20 11.48
C PHE A 111 -8.06 5.09 10.66
N ARG A 112 -7.71 6.13 9.89
CA ARG A 112 -6.47 6.16 9.10
C ARG A 112 -5.22 6.15 9.99
N ASP A 113 -5.25 6.85 11.12
CA ASP A 113 -4.18 6.79 12.13
C ASP A 113 -4.10 5.39 12.75
N GLY A 114 -5.24 4.75 12.99
CA GLY A 114 -5.32 3.35 13.42
C GLY A 114 -4.72 2.37 12.40
N LEU A 115 -4.91 2.60 11.09
CA LEU A 115 -4.27 1.80 10.04
C LEU A 115 -2.74 1.91 10.09
N LEU A 116 -2.20 3.12 10.26
CA LEU A 116 -0.76 3.32 10.41
C LEU A 116 -0.22 2.67 11.69
N ALA A 117 -0.92 2.84 12.82
CA ALA A 117 -0.55 2.19 14.07
C ALA A 117 -0.55 0.66 13.94
N GLY A 118 -1.56 0.08 13.28
CA GLY A 118 -1.63 -1.35 12.99
C GLY A 118 -0.52 -1.83 12.05
N ALA A 119 -0.17 -1.02 11.05
CA ALA A 119 0.95 -1.31 10.15
C ALA A 119 2.30 -1.32 10.89
N LEU A 120 2.55 -0.32 11.74
CA LEU A 120 3.76 -0.25 12.58
C LEU A 120 3.84 -1.42 13.55
N ALA A 121 2.76 -1.76 14.24
CA ALA A 121 2.72 -2.91 15.14
C ALA A 121 3.04 -4.23 14.41
N ALA A 122 2.51 -4.41 13.19
CA ALA A 122 2.84 -5.58 12.38
C ALA A 122 4.31 -5.62 11.95
N VAL A 123 4.93 -4.46 11.70
CA VAL A 123 6.37 -4.36 11.42
C VAL A 123 7.17 -4.72 12.67
N ASP A 124 6.80 -4.20 13.84
CA ASP A 124 7.49 -4.48 15.10
C ASP A 124 7.42 -5.97 15.47
N ASP A 125 6.23 -6.62 15.27
CA ASP A 125 6.06 -8.06 15.47
C ASP A 125 7.02 -8.87 14.59
N VAL A 126 7.18 -8.48 13.33
CA VAL A 126 8.10 -9.16 12.39
C VAL A 126 9.57 -8.85 12.73
N GLN A 127 9.89 -7.64 13.17
CA GLN A 127 11.25 -7.27 13.62
C GLN A 127 11.69 -7.99 14.89
N ALA A 128 10.76 -8.52 15.67
CA ALA A 128 11.11 -9.39 16.80
C ALA A 128 11.61 -10.78 16.35
N GLU A 129 11.31 -11.19 15.12
CA GLU A 129 11.67 -12.50 14.57
C GLU A 129 12.78 -12.42 13.50
N PHE A 130 12.86 -11.31 12.75
CA PHE A 130 13.77 -11.13 11.61
C PHE A 130 14.63 -9.88 11.79
N GLU A 131 15.93 -10.00 11.57
CA GLU A 131 16.86 -8.86 11.56
C GLU A 131 16.66 -7.94 10.33
N GLY A 132 16.28 -8.52 9.20
CA GLY A 132 16.02 -7.82 7.94
C GLY A 132 14.51 -7.70 7.68
N VAL A 133 13.94 -6.49 7.81
CA VAL A 133 12.52 -6.24 7.53
C VAL A 133 12.37 -5.11 6.54
N THR A 134 11.63 -5.39 5.47
CA THR A 134 11.20 -4.44 4.45
C THR A 134 9.68 -4.33 4.45
N THR A 135 9.14 -3.14 4.21
CA THR A 135 7.72 -2.97 3.94
C THR A 135 7.47 -2.88 2.43
N LEU A 136 6.38 -3.47 1.97
CA LEU A 136 5.90 -3.39 0.60
C LEU A 136 4.39 -3.15 0.64
N GLY A 137 3.90 -2.21 -0.16
CA GLY A 137 2.47 -1.96 -0.18
C GLY A 137 1.97 -1.42 -1.51
N PHE A 138 0.66 -1.52 -1.70
CA PHE A 138 -0.05 -1.14 -2.92
C PHE A 138 -1.14 -0.13 -2.59
N CYS A 139 -1.29 0.95 -3.37
CA CYS A 139 -2.33 1.97 -3.17
C CYS A 139 -2.26 2.55 -1.73
N MET A 140 -3.31 2.38 -0.94
CA MET A 140 -3.32 2.71 0.48
C MET A 140 -2.14 2.08 1.23
N GLY A 141 -1.86 0.79 0.97
CA GLY A 141 -0.73 0.08 1.55
C GLY A 141 0.62 0.63 1.10
N GLY A 142 0.75 1.14 -0.13
CA GLY A 142 1.94 1.83 -0.60
C GLY A 142 2.23 3.09 0.21
N GLY A 143 1.19 3.91 0.44
CA GLY A 143 1.30 5.07 1.32
C GLY A 143 1.64 4.70 2.77
N LEU A 144 1.11 3.58 3.28
CA LEU A 144 1.47 3.07 4.61
C LEU A 144 2.92 2.60 4.67
N SER A 145 3.42 1.93 3.62
CA SER A 145 4.82 1.50 3.51
C SER A 145 5.77 2.70 3.64
N LEU A 146 5.52 3.77 2.87
CA LEU A 146 6.32 5.00 2.95
C LEU A 146 6.22 5.68 4.31
N LYS A 147 5.03 5.73 4.92
CA LYS A 147 4.83 6.29 6.27
C LYS A 147 5.54 5.45 7.36
N CYS A 148 5.57 4.14 7.22
CA CYS A 148 6.37 3.30 8.12
C CYS A 148 7.85 3.68 8.05
N ALA A 149 8.40 3.96 6.85
CA ALA A 149 9.79 4.41 6.71
C ALA A 149 10.07 5.74 7.39
N THR A 150 9.07 6.64 7.55
CA THR A 150 9.26 7.89 8.32
C THR A 150 9.22 7.68 9.84
N LYS A 151 8.75 6.54 10.32
CA LYS A 151 8.51 6.27 11.77
C LYS A 151 9.41 5.17 12.33
N ASN A 152 9.86 4.22 11.51
CA ASN A 152 10.65 3.08 11.93
C ASN A 152 12.03 3.09 11.25
N GLN A 153 13.06 3.48 12.02
CA GLN A 153 14.46 3.62 11.54
C GLN A 153 15.18 2.27 11.39
N LYS A 154 14.55 1.16 11.80
CA LYS A 154 15.13 -0.19 11.71
C LYS A 154 14.75 -0.90 10.39
N LEU A 155 13.86 -0.30 9.58
CA LEU A 155 13.53 -0.87 8.29
C LEU A 155 14.76 -0.93 7.39
N LYS A 156 14.94 -2.06 6.69
CA LYS A 156 15.99 -2.22 5.67
C LYS A 156 15.66 -1.49 4.39
N SER A 157 14.38 -1.41 4.04
CA SER A 157 13.87 -0.64 2.92
C SER A 157 12.34 -0.52 2.97
N ALA A 158 11.77 0.33 2.10
CA ALA A 158 10.32 0.40 1.89
C ALA A 158 10.01 0.47 0.39
N ILE A 159 8.97 -0.25 -0.02
CA ILE A 159 8.54 -0.36 -1.42
C ILE A 159 7.08 0.10 -1.51
N SER A 160 6.82 1.02 -2.42
CA SER A 160 5.49 1.56 -2.67
C SER A 160 5.09 1.37 -4.13
N PHE A 161 3.92 0.83 -4.35
CA PHE A 161 3.25 0.81 -5.64
C PHE A 161 2.09 1.78 -5.62
N TYR A 162 2.18 2.82 -6.44
CA TYR A 162 1.16 3.88 -6.61
C TYR A 162 0.58 4.36 -5.26
N GLY A 163 1.44 4.46 -4.25
CA GLY A 163 1.09 4.95 -2.92
C GLY A 163 1.13 6.47 -2.83
N GLU A 164 0.33 7.02 -1.91
CA GLU A 164 0.39 8.45 -1.59
C GLU A 164 1.68 8.73 -0.78
N PRO A 165 2.61 9.59 -1.27
CA PRO A 165 3.78 9.98 -0.51
C PRO A 165 3.41 10.62 0.84
N PRO A 166 4.25 10.47 1.87
CA PRO A 166 4.07 11.17 3.14
C PRO A 166 4.27 12.69 2.97
N PRO A 167 3.89 13.51 3.95
CA PRO A 167 4.25 14.93 3.98
C PRO A 167 5.76 15.13 3.82
N THR A 168 6.17 16.17 3.08
CA THR A 168 7.58 16.44 2.78
C THR A 168 8.42 16.74 4.02
N GLU A 169 7.82 17.31 5.06
CA GLU A 169 8.45 17.53 6.36
C GLU A 169 8.83 16.23 7.10
N ASP A 170 8.21 15.11 6.76
CA ASP A 170 8.56 13.81 7.36
C ASP A 170 9.74 13.13 6.65
N VAL A 171 10.16 13.59 5.47
CA VAL A 171 11.24 12.99 4.65
C VAL A 171 12.57 12.94 5.40
N ALA A 172 12.87 13.98 6.19
CA ALA A 172 14.11 14.03 6.99
C ALA A 172 14.29 12.79 7.89
N ARG A 173 13.19 12.17 8.32
CA ARG A 173 13.18 10.99 9.20
C ARG A 173 13.43 9.67 8.47
N ILE A 174 13.42 9.64 7.14
CA ILE A 174 13.67 8.42 6.37
C ILE A 174 15.16 8.12 6.38
N SER A 175 15.52 6.91 6.83
CA SER A 175 16.88 6.36 6.75
C SER A 175 16.99 5.18 5.79
N ALA A 176 15.88 4.49 5.54
CA ALA A 176 15.81 3.31 4.70
C ALA A 176 15.78 3.69 3.20
N PRO A 177 16.43 2.93 2.30
CA PRO A 177 16.22 3.04 0.87
C PRO A 177 14.75 2.87 0.48
N ILE A 178 14.29 3.66 -0.50
CA ILE A 178 12.92 3.64 -0.99
C ILE A 178 12.89 3.19 -2.46
N LEU A 179 11.99 2.24 -2.78
CA LEU A 179 11.55 1.98 -4.15
C LEU A 179 10.11 2.48 -4.29
N ASP A 180 9.91 3.47 -5.15
CA ASP A 180 8.60 4.07 -5.36
C ASP A 180 8.18 3.95 -6.83
N ILE A 181 7.06 3.25 -7.07
CA ILE A 181 6.59 2.85 -8.40
C ILE A 181 5.24 3.50 -8.67
N HIS A 182 5.16 4.27 -9.76
CA HIS A 182 3.96 5.04 -10.11
C HIS A 182 3.42 4.69 -11.50
N ALA A 183 2.10 4.86 -11.63
CA ALA A 183 1.37 4.84 -12.88
C ALA A 183 1.33 6.25 -13.49
N ASN A 184 1.72 6.40 -14.75
CA ASN A 184 1.78 7.73 -15.38
C ASN A 184 0.40 8.40 -15.51
N GLN A 185 -0.69 7.63 -15.63
CA GLN A 185 -2.06 8.15 -15.71
C GLN A 185 -2.78 8.24 -14.36
N ASP A 186 -2.05 8.21 -13.25
CA ASP A 186 -2.61 8.42 -11.91
C ASP A 186 -2.63 9.92 -11.57
N GLU A 187 -3.63 10.63 -12.04
CA GLU A 187 -3.73 12.09 -11.90
C GLU A 187 -3.83 12.55 -10.43
N ILE A 188 -4.21 11.67 -9.52
CA ILE A 188 -4.40 12.00 -8.12
C ILE A 188 -3.06 11.92 -7.36
N ILE A 189 -2.38 10.79 -7.47
CA ILE A 189 -1.12 10.55 -6.74
C ILE A 189 0.01 11.36 -7.35
N ASN A 190 0.08 11.41 -8.68
CA ASN A 190 1.15 12.08 -9.41
C ASN A 190 1.28 13.58 -9.11
N LYS A 191 0.23 14.25 -8.62
CA LYS A 191 0.30 15.65 -8.16
C LYS A 191 1.28 15.85 -6.99
N LYS A 192 1.53 14.79 -6.20
CA LYS A 192 2.41 14.84 -5.02
C LYS A 192 3.82 14.35 -5.31
N VAL A 193 4.02 13.62 -6.41
CA VAL A 193 5.32 13.02 -6.74
C VAL A 193 6.43 14.05 -6.94
N PRO A 194 6.24 15.20 -7.64
CA PRO A 194 7.32 16.18 -7.80
C PRO A 194 7.88 16.71 -6.48
N SER A 195 7.02 17.17 -5.57
CA SER A 195 7.46 17.67 -4.26
C SER A 195 8.06 16.57 -3.37
N TRP A 196 7.58 15.34 -3.50
CA TRP A 196 8.17 14.17 -2.84
C TRP A 196 9.60 13.90 -3.32
N VAL A 197 9.81 13.88 -4.65
CA VAL A 197 11.13 13.65 -5.25
C VAL A 197 12.09 14.77 -4.85
N GLU A 198 11.66 16.02 -4.94
CA GLU A 198 12.45 17.20 -4.50
C GLU A 198 12.90 17.04 -3.04
N ALA A 199 11.97 16.75 -2.13
CA ALA A 199 12.29 16.57 -0.72
C ALA A 199 13.25 15.40 -0.46
N MET A 200 13.13 14.29 -1.20
CA MET A 200 14.06 13.16 -1.10
C MET A 200 15.47 13.53 -1.58
N LEU A 201 15.59 14.28 -2.67
CA LEU A 201 16.88 14.77 -3.21
C LEU A 201 17.53 15.75 -2.25
N ASP A 202 16.80 16.75 -1.78
CA ASP A 202 17.28 17.75 -0.84
C ASP A 202 17.72 17.13 0.48
N GLY A 203 17.00 16.07 0.92
CA GLY A 203 17.34 15.29 2.10
C GLY A 203 18.47 14.28 1.90
N GLY A 204 19.04 14.15 0.69
CA GLY A 204 20.09 13.17 0.35
C GLY A 204 19.64 11.73 0.58
N LYS A 205 18.36 11.42 0.34
CA LYS A 205 17.77 10.10 0.60
C LYS A 205 17.95 9.14 -0.57
N ASP A 206 18.11 7.85 -0.30
CA ASP A 206 18.19 6.79 -1.33
C ASP A 206 16.79 6.52 -1.89
N LEU A 207 16.50 7.07 -3.08
CA LEU A 207 15.24 6.91 -3.79
C LEU A 207 15.46 6.28 -5.16
N THR A 208 14.85 5.14 -5.39
CA THR A 208 14.63 4.56 -6.72
C THR A 208 13.20 4.86 -7.14
N LEU A 209 13.01 5.73 -8.12
CA LEU A 209 11.69 6.08 -8.66
C LEU A 209 11.52 5.43 -10.04
N LYS A 210 10.39 4.75 -10.23
CA LYS A 210 10.00 4.19 -11.54
C LYS A 210 8.58 4.61 -11.90
N THR A 211 8.40 5.14 -13.09
CA THR A 211 7.07 5.43 -13.66
C THR A 211 6.82 4.58 -14.89
N TYR A 212 5.57 4.15 -15.09
CA TYR A 212 5.17 3.37 -16.25
C TYR A 212 4.22 4.17 -17.16
N PRO A 213 4.58 4.39 -18.44
CA PRO A 213 3.74 5.14 -19.36
C PRO A 213 2.43 4.39 -19.64
N ARG A 214 1.34 5.13 -19.85
CA ARG A 214 0.01 4.62 -20.22
C ARG A 214 -0.65 3.69 -19.20
N THR A 215 -0.10 3.55 -18.00
CA THR A 215 -0.69 2.76 -16.91
C THR A 215 -1.58 3.62 -16.01
N LYS A 216 -2.58 2.99 -15.41
CA LYS A 216 -3.52 3.59 -14.45
C LYS A 216 -3.21 3.12 -13.04
N HIS A 217 -3.76 3.83 -12.04
CA HIS A 217 -3.71 3.39 -10.64
C HIS A 217 -4.18 1.94 -10.49
N GLY A 218 -3.38 1.10 -9.82
CA GLY A 218 -3.70 -0.32 -9.65
C GLY A 218 -3.21 -1.23 -10.78
N PHE A 219 -2.35 -0.76 -11.70
CA PHE A 219 -1.89 -1.52 -12.87
C PHE A 219 -1.21 -2.86 -12.55
N PHE A 220 -0.73 -3.04 -11.34
CA PHE A 220 -0.07 -4.27 -10.91
C PHE A 220 -1.06 -5.36 -10.49
N ASN A 221 -2.29 -5.01 -10.13
CA ASN A 221 -3.30 -5.93 -9.61
C ASN A 221 -4.01 -6.69 -10.74
N ASP A 222 -3.62 -7.93 -10.97
CA ASP A 222 -4.12 -8.80 -12.05
C ASP A 222 -5.56 -9.29 -11.81
N THR A 223 -6.12 -9.10 -10.62
CA THR A 223 -7.55 -9.33 -10.36
C THR A 223 -8.43 -8.19 -10.88
N ARG A 224 -7.83 -7.04 -11.24
CA ARG A 224 -8.49 -5.84 -11.77
C ARG A 224 -8.20 -5.64 -13.24
N LYS A 225 -8.85 -6.44 -14.09
CA LYS A 225 -8.61 -6.51 -15.53
C LYS A 225 -8.71 -5.17 -16.26
N GLU A 226 -9.49 -4.23 -15.73
CA GLU A 226 -9.73 -2.89 -16.32
C GLU A 226 -8.54 -1.94 -16.20
N VAL A 227 -7.59 -2.22 -15.31
CA VAL A 227 -6.39 -1.40 -15.08
C VAL A 227 -5.09 -2.19 -15.15
N TYR A 228 -5.16 -3.51 -15.12
CA TYR A 228 -3.98 -4.37 -15.14
C TYR A 228 -3.19 -4.22 -16.43
N ASP A 229 -1.88 -3.97 -16.30
CA ASP A 229 -0.92 -3.98 -17.42
C ASP A 229 0.16 -5.03 -17.15
N ARG A 230 0.10 -6.12 -17.92
CA ARG A 230 1.01 -7.27 -17.73
C ARG A 230 2.48 -6.87 -17.88
N THR A 231 2.81 -6.07 -18.89
CA THR A 231 4.20 -5.69 -19.17
C THR A 231 4.75 -4.84 -18.04
N ALA A 232 4.04 -3.78 -17.67
CA ALA A 232 4.43 -2.92 -16.57
C ALA A 232 4.50 -3.68 -15.23
N ALA A 233 3.53 -4.57 -14.97
CA ALA A 233 3.52 -5.38 -13.74
C ALA A 233 4.69 -6.35 -13.68
N THR A 234 5.08 -6.97 -14.79
CA THR A 234 6.25 -7.86 -14.85
C THR A 234 7.53 -7.09 -14.58
N GLU A 235 7.77 -5.99 -15.30
CA GLU A 235 8.95 -5.14 -15.08
C GLU A 235 9.01 -4.58 -13.64
N ALA A 236 7.86 -4.14 -13.10
CA ALA A 236 7.79 -3.65 -11.72
C ALA A 236 8.13 -4.74 -10.70
N TRP A 237 7.74 -5.98 -10.98
CA TRP A 237 8.10 -7.12 -10.13
C TRP A 237 9.58 -7.45 -10.20
N ASP A 238 10.19 -7.43 -11.39
CA ASP A 238 11.62 -7.66 -11.58
C ASP A 238 12.46 -6.61 -10.84
N ILE A 239 12.08 -5.33 -10.94
CA ILE A 239 12.71 -4.24 -10.17
C ILE A 239 12.54 -4.45 -8.66
N THR A 240 11.36 -4.92 -8.23
CA THR A 240 11.10 -5.23 -6.82
C THR A 240 12.03 -6.35 -6.33
N GLY A 241 12.19 -7.42 -7.09
CA GLY A 241 13.11 -8.51 -6.78
C GLY A 241 14.56 -8.03 -6.65
N TRP A 242 15.05 -7.28 -7.64
CA TRP A 242 16.37 -6.66 -7.58
C TRP A 242 16.56 -5.77 -6.36
N PHE A 243 15.57 -4.95 -6.04
CA PHE A 243 15.65 -4.03 -4.90
C PHE A 243 15.68 -4.77 -3.56
N LEU A 244 14.88 -5.84 -3.42
CA LEU A 244 14.90 -6.70 -2.23
C LEU A 244 16.24 -7.41 -2.07
N GLU A 245 16.81 -7.95 -3.15
CA GLU A 245 18.14 -8.57 -3.13
C GLU A 245 19.22 -7.57 -2.68
N ARG A 246 19.15 -6.32 -3.15
CA ARG A 246 20.07 -5.24 -2.77
C ARG A 246 19.97 -4.88 -1.29
N THR A 247 18.76 -4.89 -0.71
CA THR A 247 18.50 -4.35 0.63
C THR A 247 18.40 -5.40 1.74
N LEU A 248 17.94 -6.61 1.40
CA LEU A 248 17.84 -7.75 2.34
C LEU A 248 18.93 -8.80 2.13
N GLY A 249 19.65 -8.77 1.00
CA GLY A 249 20.62 -9.78 0.61
C GLY A 249 20.00 -10.97 -0.11
N ARG A 250 20.86 -11.70 -0.88
CA ARG A 250 20.52 -13.03 -1.42
C ARG A 250 20.83 -14.11 -0.41
N HIS A 251 20.02 -15.13 -0.40
CA HIS A 251 20.24 -16.38 0.35
C HIS A 251 20.37 -17.55 -0.59
#